data_7e10ec770281c1e19d9f4089a2b6c61e
#
_entry.id   7e10ec770281c1e19d9f4089a2b6c61e
#
_cell.length_a   1.000
_cell.length_b   1.000
_cell.length_c   1.000
_cell.angle_alpha   90.00
_cell.angle_beta   90.00
_cell.angle_gamma   90.00
#
_symmetry.space_group_name_H-M   'P 1'
#
loop_
_entity.id
_entity.type
_entity.pdbx_description
1 polymer ?
#
loop_
_entity_poly.entity_id
_entity_poly.type
_entity_poly.pdbx_seq_one_letter_code
_entity_poly.pdbx_strand_id
1 'polypeptide(L)'
;DDIRVILPRHEQALVHAADAYARTTGKVGVCLVTSGPGATNLVTGLATANYDSVPLVCFTGQVSRHLIGNDAFQEVDIVGITRSITKYGVTVHKREDLGRIIKEAFYIARTGKPGPVLIDLPKDVMAELGSAEYPKSVNIRGYKPTTAVHIGQLKRALKMLGKAERPLFLAGGGVIIADAKEA
;
A
#
# COMPACT_ATOMS: atom_id res chain seq x y z
N ASP A 1 11.60 -7.82 -21.86
CA ASP A 1 11.04 -7.78 -20.49
C ASP A 1 10.97 -6.33 -20.06
N ASP A 2 9.76 -5.86 -19.80
CA ASP A 2 9.48 -4.44 -19.55
C ASP A 2 9.58 -4.05 -18.06
N ILE A 3 9.86 -5.03 -17.17
CA ILE A 3 9.95 -4.81 -15.73
C ILE A 3 11.39 -5.02 -15.26
N ARG A 4 11.98 -3.96 -14.70
CA ARG A 4 13.29 -4.04 -14.05
C ARG A 4 13.17 -4.70 -12.67
N VAL A 5 13.82 -5.84 -12.50
CA VAL A 5 13.88 -6.57 -11.23
C VAL A 5 15.20 -6.26 -10.51
N ILE A 6 15.11 -5.96 -9.21
CA ILE A 6 16.25 -5.77 -8.30
C ILE A 6 16.13 -6.82 -7.21
N LEU A 7 17.18 -7.63 -7.02
CA LEU A 7 17.20 -8.74 -6.07
C LEU A 7 18.15 -8.46 -4.89
N PRO A 8 17.69 -7.87 -3.80
CA PRO A 8 18.44 -7.80 -2.54
C PRO A 8 18.58 -9.18 -1.88
N ARG A 9 19.54 -9.33 -0.98
CA ARG A 9 19.78 -10.60 -0.28
C ARG A 9 18.90 -10.84 0.94
N HIS A 10 18.10 -9.84 1.34
CA HIS A 10 17.21 -9.91 2.50
C HIS A 10 15.93 -9.12 2.21
N GLU A 11 14.77 -9.66 2.57
CA GLU A 11 13.48 -9.05 2.26
C GLU A 11 13.24 -7.73 3.00
N GLN A 12 13.81 -7.57 4.20
CA GLN A 12 13.79 -6.29 4.89
C GLN A 12 14.55 -5.21 4.11
N ALA A 13 15.70 -5.53 3.52
CA ALA A 13 16.41 -4.60 2.65
C ALA A 13 15.60 -4.28 1.38
N LEU A 14 14.87 -5.27 0.84
CA LEU A 14 13.99 -5.09 -0.31
C LEU A 14 12.88 -4.06 -0.01
N VAL A 15 12.15 -4.21 1.09
CA VAL A 15 11.06 -3.30 1.42
C VAL A 15 11.57 -1.89 1.74
N HIS A 16 12.74 -1.74 2.38
CA HIS A 16 13.35 -0.42 2.59
C HIS A 16 13.85 0.20 1.28
N ALA A 17 14.34 -0.58 0.34
CA ALA A 17 14.68 -0.07 -1.00
C ALA A 17 13.45 0.41 -1.77
N ALA A 18 12.33 -0.31 -1.68
CA ALA A 18 11.06 0.12 -2.27
C ALA A 18 10.49 1.37 -1.58
N ASP A 19 10.62 1.50 -0.26
CA ASP A 19 10.27 2.68 0.51
C ASP A 19 11.10 3.90 0.04
N ALA A 20 12.42 3.76 -0.04
CA ALA A 20 13.31 4.81 -0.54
C ALA A 20 12.97 5.21 -1.98
N TYR A 21 12.67 4.24 -2.85
CA TYR A 21 12.22 4.51 -4.21
C TYR A 21 10.92 5.34 -4.24
N ALA A 22 9.95 4.99 -3.41
CA ALA A 22 8.70 5.72 -3.35
C ALA A 22 8.90 7.17 -2.85
N ARG A 23 9.73 7.38 -1.83
CA ARG A 23 10.05 8.71 -1.29
C ARG A 23 10.76 9.60 -2.31
N THR A 24 11.69 9.05 -3.07
CA THR A 24 12.53 9.83 -3.99
C THR A 24 11.87 10.09 -5.34
N THR A 25 10.97 9.22 -5.77
CA THR A 25 10.33 9.32 -7.10
C THR A 25 8.87 9.78 -7.07
N GLY A 26 8.22 9.76 -5.91
CA GLY A 26 6.77 9.97 -5.79
C GLY A 26 5.92 8.84 -6.38
N LYS A 27 6.53 7.72 -6.79
CA LYS A 27 5.84 6.56 -7.36
C LYS A 27 5.60 5.50 -6.28
N VAL A 28 4.73 4.54 -6.58
CA VAL A 28 4.49 3.41 -5.67
C VAL A 28 5.69 2.46 -5.70
N GLY A 29 6.26 2.15 -4.53
CA GLY A 29 7.28 1.11 -4.40
C GLY A 29 6.63 -0.28 -4.46
N VAL A 30 7.30 -1.25 -5.08
CA VAL A 30 6.77 -2.61 -5.25
C VAL A 30 7.76 -3.62 -4.71
N CYS A 31 7.27 -4.57 -3.92
CA CYS A 31 8.01 -5.73 -3.41
C CYS A 31 7.32 -7.03 -3.82
N LEU A 32 8.11 -8.07 -4.08
CA LEU A 32 7.64 -9.44 -4.26
C LEU A 32 8.53 -10.37 -3.45
N VAL A 33 7.94 -11.13 -2.54
CA VAL A 33 8.65 -12.06 -1.65
C VAL A 33 7.94 -13.41 -1.57
N THR A 34 8.67 -14.43 -1.10
CA THR A 34 8.08 -15.75 -0.84
C THR A 34 7.19 -15.75 0.41
N SER A 35 6.49 -16.85 0.64
CA SER A 35 5.64 -17.10 1.81
C SER A 35 6.46 -17.20 3.12
N GLY A 36 5.76 -17.25 4.24
CA GLY A 36 6.34 -17.51 5.55
C GLY A 36 7.42 -16.50 5.93
N PRO A 37 8.68 -16.94 6.12
CA PRO A 37 9.76 -16.06 6.59
C PRO A 37 10.05 -14.91 5.63
N GLY A 38 9.89 -15.07 4.32
CA GLY A 38 10.04 -13.99 3.35
C GLY A 38 8.99 -12.91 3.55
N ALA A 39 7.73 -13.31 3.75
CA ALA A 39 6.63 -12.38 4.01
C ALA A 39 6.79 -11.67 5.36
N THR A 40 7.15 -12.38 6.43
CA THR A 40 7.32 -11.78 7.77
C THR A 40 8.49 -10.80 7.85
N ASN A 41 9.52 -10.98 7.03
CA ASN A 41 10.64 -10.03 6.93
C ASN A 41 10.26 -8.65 6.35
N LEU A 42 9.05 -8.51 5.76
CA LEU A 42 8.53 -7.21 5.31
C LEU A 42 7.97 -6.34 6.45
N VAL A 43 7.63 -6.92 7.60
CA VAL A 43 6.83 -6.27 8.67
C VAL A 43 7.44 -4.94 9.11
N THR A 44 8.74 -4.88 9.36
CA THR A 44 9.42 -3.64 9.77
C THR A 44 9.27 -2.54 8.73
N GLY A 45 9.50 -2.85 7.46
CA GLY A 45 9.39 -1.87 6.37
C GLY A 45 7.95 -1.43 6.12
N LEU A 46 6.98 -2.35 6.22
CA LEU A 46 5.55 -2.03 6.14
C LEU A 46 5.13 -1.08 7.27
N ALA A 47 5.58 -1.34 8.51
CA ALA A 47 5.31 -0.45 9.64
C ALA A 47 5.88 0.95 9.40
N THR A 48 7.14 1.06 8.97
CA THR A 48 7.79 2.32 8.63
C THR A 48 6.99 3.07 7.56
N ALA A 49 6.66 2.41 6.45
CA ALA A 49 5.90 3.01 5.35
C ALA A 49 4.50 3.49 5.77
N ASN A 50 3.83 2.74 6.66
CA ASN A 50 2.51 3.12 7.16
C ASN A 50 2.55 4.39 8.02
N TYR A 51 3.51 4.50 8.93
CA TYR A 51 3.66 5.68 9.78
C TYR A 51 4.05 6.92 8.97
N ASP A 52 4.96 6.76 8.01
CA ASP A 52 5.49 7.86 7.20
C ASP A 52 4.66 8.17 5.95
N SER A 53 3.53 7.47 5.75
CA SER A 53 2.64 7.68 4.60
C SER A 53 3.31 7.41 3.24
N VAL A 54 4.11 6.35 3.17
CA VAL A 54 4.82 5.94 1.94
C VAL A 54 3.99 4.91 1.17
N PRO A 55 3.67 5.14 -0.10
CA PRO A 55 2.86 4.22 -0.88
C PRO A 55 3.69 3.00 -1.32
N LEU A 56 3.32 1.83 -0.83
CA LEU A 56 3.90 0.54 -1.23
C LEU A 56 2.81 -0.44 -1.66
N VAL A 57 3.14 -1.31 -2.61
CA VAL A 57 2.37 -2.52 -2.92
C VAL A 57 3.30 -3.72 -2.76
N CYS A 58 3.02 -4.55 -1.76
CA CYS A 58 3.81 -5.72 -1.44
C CYS A 58 3.05 -6.99 -1.82
N PHE A 59 3.67 -7.82 -2.64
CA PHE A 59 3.17 -9.14 -2.98
C PHE A 59 3.90 -10.18 -2.14
N THR A 60 3.15 -11.06 -1.49
CA THR A 60 3.68 -12.20 -0.74
C THR A 60 3.22 -13.49 -1.39
N GLY A 61 4.08 -14.48 -1.48
CA GLY A 61 3.65 -15.83 -1.79
C GLY A 61 2.86 -16.42 -0.63
N GLN A 62 1.97 -17.37 -0.94
CA GLN A 62 1.24 -18.17 0.04
C GLN A 62 1.21 -19.63 -0.41
N VAL A 63 1.01 -20.55 0.53
CA VAL A 63 0.74 -21.95 0.22
C VAL A 63 -0.54 -22.09 -0.62
N SER A 64 -0.74 -23.23 -1.27
CA SER A 64 -1.96 -23.45 -2.06
C SER A 64 -3.21 -23.34 -1.16
N ARG A 65 -4.31 -22.82 -1.72
CA ARG A 65 -5.56 -22.49 -0.98
C ARG A 65 -6.07 -23.62 -0.07
N HIS A 66 -5.95 -24.86 -0.51
CA HIS A 66 -6.40 -26.03 0.28
C HIS A 66 -5.51 -26.37 1.47
N LEU A 67 -4.31 -25.76 1.56
CA LEU A 67 -3.37 -25.95 2.66
C LEU A 67 -3.47 -24.82 3.71
N ILE A 68 -4.09 -23.70 3.37
CA ILE A 68 -4.22 -22.56 4.29
C ILE A 68 -5.01 -22.98 5.53
N GLY A 69 -4.45 -22.73 6.71
CA GLY A 69 -5.01 -23.10 8.00
C GLY A 69 -4.67 -24.53 8.45
N ASN A 70 -3.73 -25.20 7.79
CA ASN A 70 -3.31 -26.57 8.11
C ASN A 70 -1.84 -26.68 8.56
N ASP A 71 -1.24 -25.57 9.00
CA ASP A 71 0.16 -25.50 9.45
C ASP A 71 1.15 -26.03 8.41
N ALA A 72 0.92 -25.72 7.15
CA ALA A 72 1.77 -26.15 6.05
C ALA A 72 3.17 -25.49 6.12
N PHE A 73 4.16 -26.11 5.48
CA PHE A 73 5.53 -25.57 5.45
C PHE A 73 5.58 -24.15 4.89
N GLN A 74 6.15 -23.23 5.64
CA GLN A 74 6.22 -21.79 5.35
C GLN A 74 4.84 -21.11 5.19
N GLU A 75 3.80 -21.67 5.78
CA GLU A 75 2.52 -20.99 5.91
C GLU A 75 2.60 -19.89 7.00
N VAL A 76 1.98 -18.75 6.74
CA VAL A 76 1.76 -17.69 7.73
C VAL A 76 0.55 -16.84 7.34
N ASP A 77 -0.26 -16.44 8.32
CA ASP A 77 -1.31 -15.43 8.11
C ASP A 77 -0.69 -14.03 8.04
N ILE A 78 -0.04 -13.74 6.94
CA ILE A 78 0.65 -12.46 6.75
C ILE A 78 -0.35 -11.29 6.68
N VAL A 79 -1.56 -11.52 6.17
CA VAL A 79 -2.63 -10.51 6.14
C VAL A 79 -3.07 -10.16 7.56
N GLY A 80 -3.24 -11.15 8.42
CA GLY A 80 -3.55 -10.94 9.84
C GLY A 80 -2.43 -10.20 10.58
N ILE A 81 -1.18 -10.64 10.40
CA ILE A 81 0.01 -10.01 11.02
C ILE A 81 0.13 -8.53 10.63
N THR A 82 -0.10 -8.20 9.37
CA THR A 82 0.13 -6.84 8.84
C THR A 82 -1.10 -5.93 8.88
N ARG A 83 -2.22 -6.41 9.38
CA ARG A 83 -3.50 -5.69 9.39
C ARG A 83 -3.43 -4.29 10.01
N SER A 84 -2.67 -4.13 11.09
CA SER A 84 -2.54 -2.85 11.81
C SER A 84 -1.54 -1.89 11.16
N ILE A 85 -0.72 -2.35 10.24
CA ILE A 85 0.38 -1.60 9.61
C ILE A 85 0.24 -1.51 8.08
N THR A 86 -0.93 -1.87 7.54
CA THR A 86 -1.27 -1.72 6.13
C THR A 86 -2.61 -1.02 5.97
N LYS A 87 -2.80 -0.31 4.88
CA LYS A 87 -4.10 0.28 4.51
C LYS A 87 -5.12 -0.77 4.07
N TYR A 88 -4.62 -1.81 3.43
CA TYR A 88 -5.40 -2.91 2.90
C TYR A 88 -4.51 -4.14 2.76
N GLY A 89 -5.04 -5.29 3.14
CA GLY A 89 -4.40 -6.59 2.94
C GLY A 89 -5.44 -7.59 2.44
N VAL A 90 -5.07 -8.41 1.46
CA VAL A 90 -5.98 -9.39 0.87
C VAL A 90 -5.23 -10.62 0.38
N THR A 91 -5.78 -11.81 0.66
CA THR A 91 -5.37 -13.06 0.01
C THR A 91 -6.22 -13.27 -1.23
N VAL A 92 -5.60 -13.51 -2.37
CA VAL A 92 -6.30 -13.70 -3.65
C VAL A 92 -6.85 -15.12 -3.74
N HIS A 93 -8.16 -15.26 -3.71
CA HIS A 93 -8.82 -16.58 -3.77
C HIS A 93 -9.20 -17.02 -5.20
N LYS A 94 -9.31 -16.07 -6.13
CA LYS A 94 -9.70 -16.34 -7.52
C LYS A 94 -8.75 -15.62 -8.46
N ARG A 95 -8.23 -16.33 -9.45
CA ARG A 95 -7.34 -15.77 -10.47
C ARG A 95 -7.99 -14.60 -11.24
N GLU A 96 -9.29 -14.71 -11.54
CA GLU A 96 -10.05 -13.70 -12.26
C GLU A 96 -10.06 -12.34 -11.55
N ASP A 97 -9.97 -12.34 -10.21
CA ASP A 97 -9.95 -11.11 -9.41
C ASP A 97 -8.58 -10.43 -9.40
N LEU A 98 -7.50 -11.09 -9.83
CA LEU A 98 -6.13 -10.61 -9.67
C LEU A 98 -5.91 -9.23 -10.31
N GLY A 99 -6.33 -9.04 -11.56
CA GLY A 99 -6.17 -7.75 -12.25
C GLY A 99 -6.91 -6.60 -11.54
N ARG A 100 -8.12 -6.88 -11.04
CA ARG A 100 -8.92 -5.93 -10.26
C ARG A 100 -8.24 -5.60 -8.93
N ILE A 101 -7.81 -6.62 -8.18
CA ILE A 101 -7.15 -6.46 -6.87
C ILE A 101 -5.84 -5.66 -7.02
N ILE A 102 -5.02 -5.97 -8.02
CA ILE A 102 -3.78 -5.22 -8.28
C ILE A 102 -4.10 -3.75 -8.54
N LYS A 103 -5.07 -3.44 -9.40
CA LYS A 103 -5.44 -2.07 -9.70
C LYS A 103 -5.96 -1.31 -8.49
N GLU A 104 -6.81 -1.96 -7.70
CA GLU A 104 -7.34 -1.41 -6.44
C GLU A 104 -6.20 -1.16 -5.43
N ALA A 105 -5.25 -2.08 -5.31
CA ALA A 105 -4.09 -1.95 -4.43
C ALA A 105 -3.25 -0.71 -4.74
N PHE A 106 -2.89 -0.49 -6.01
CA PHE A 106 -2.16 0.70 -6.42
C PHE A 106 -2.97 1.99 -6.19
N TYR A 107 -4.28 1.95 -6.39
CA TYR A 107 -5.16 3.08 -6.10
C TYR A 107 -5.21 3.38 -4.61
N ILE A 108 -5.43 2.37 -3.76
CA ILE A 108 -5.48 2.52 -2.30
C ILE A 108 -4.13 3.02 -1.75
N ALA A 109 -3.01 2.46 -2.23
CA ALA A 109 -1.68 2.82 -1.75
C ALA A 109 -1.38 4.31 -1.89
N ARG A 110 -1.77 4.93 -3.01
CA ARG A 110 -1.40 6.32 -3.36
C ARG A 110 -2.47 7.37 -3.06
N THR A 111 -3.70 7.00 -2.68
CA THR A 111 -4.80 7.96 -2.48
C THR A 111 -5.17 8.13 -1.01
N GLY A 112 -5.83 9.22 -0.65
CA GLY A 112 -6.05 9.62 0.74
C GLY A 112 -4.71 9.81 1.47
N LYS A 113 -4.58 9.30 2.72
CA LYS A 113 -3.25 9.15 3.33
C LYS A 113 -2.52 8.02 2.62
N PRO A 114 -1.41 8.24 1.90
CA PRO A 114 -0.68 7.16 1.26
C PRO A 114 -0.19 6.11 2.28
N GLY A 115 0.09 4.91 1.82
CA GLY A 115 0.58 3.87 2.71
C GLY A 115 0.65 2.49 2.03
N PRO A 116 1.15 1.48 2.75
CA PRO A 116 1.36 0.16 2.21
C PRO A 116 0.07 -0.65 2.05
N VAL A 117 0.06 -1.46 1.01
CA VAL A 117 -0.98 -2.47 0.71
C VAL A 117 -0.28 -3.81 0.50
N LEU A 118 -0.89 -4.89 0.99
CA LEU A 118 -0.37 -6.24 0.86
C LEU A 118 -1.33 -7.11 0.05
N ILE A 119 -0.79 -7.83 -0.93
CA ILE A 119 -1.50 -8.82 -1.75
C ILE A 119 -0.83 -10.17 -1.54
N ASP A 120 -1.55 -11.09 -0.93
CA ASP A 120 -1.07 -12.44 -0.65
C ASP A 120 -1.53 -13.40 -1.75
N LEU A 121 -0.60 -14.11 -2.37
CA LEU A 121 -0.78 -14.86 -3.62
C LEU A 121 -0.61 -16.37 -3.37
N PRO A 122 -1.71 -17.14 -3.25
CA PRO A 122 -1.63 -18.58 -3.18
C PRO A 122 -0.98 -19.21 -4.41
N LYS A 123 -0.11 -20.21 -4.19
CA LYS A 123 0.66 -20.88 -5.24
C LYS A 123 -0.20 -21.42 -6.38
N ASP A 124 -1.32 -22.03 -6.05
CA ASP A 124 -2.25 -22.59 -7.03
C ASP A 124 -2.94 -21.51 -7.87
N VAL A 125 -3.30 -20.36 -7.28
CA VAL A 125 -3.84 -19.20 -8.01
C VAL A 125 -2.82 -18.65 -9.02
N MET A 126 -1.54 -18.57 -8.64
CA MET A 126 -0.47 -18.13 -9.54
C MET A 126 -0.21 -19.12 -10.70
N ALA A 127 -0.49 -20.40 -10.49
CA ALA A 127 -0.29 -21.45 -11.51
C ALA A 127 -1.48 -21.62 -12.47
N GLU A 128 -2.65 -21.05 -12.14
CA GLU A 128 -3.83 -21.14 -13.00
C GLU A 128 -3.64 -20.40 -14.32
N LEU A 129 -3.98 -21.07 -15.43
CA LEU A 129 -3.99 -20.45 -16.74
C LEU A 129 -5.30 -19.69 -16.98
N GLY A 130 -5.25 -18.58 -17.72
CA GLY A 130 -6.43 -17.81 -18.07
C GLY A 130 -6.12 -16.47 -18.72
N SER A 131 -7.17 -15.73 -19.11
CA SER A 131 -7.04 -14.41 -19.70
C SER A 131 -6.51 -13.39 -18.69
N ALA A 132 -5.69 -12.46 -19.16
CA ALA A 132 -5.24 -11.30 -18.38
C ALA A 132 -6.25 -10.16 -18.58
N GLU A 133 -7.15 -9.98 -17.62
CA GLU A 133 -8.07 -8.86 -17.61
C GLU A 133 -7.63 -7.80 -16.61
N TYR A 134 -7.45 -6.57 -17.10
CA TYR A 134 -7.10 -5.43 -16.26
C TYR A 134 -8.16 -4.33 -16.40
N PRO A 135 -8.93 -4.03 -15.35
CA PRO A 135 -10.06 -3.11 -15.44
C PRO A 135 -9.61 -1.68 -15.79
N LYS A 136 -10.41 -0.96 -16.58
CA LYS A 136 -10.10 0.42 -16.99
C LYS A 136 -10.19 1.43 -15.83
N SER A 137 -11.09 1.19 -14.87
CA SER A 137 -11.33 2.09 -13.73
C SER A 137 -11.37 1.34 -12.42
N VAL A 138 -11.22 2.07 -11.30
CA VAL A 138 -11.36 1.56 -9.93
C VAL A 138 -12.69 2.04 -9.36
N ASN A 139 -13.46 1.11 -8.78
CA ASN A 139 -14.69 1.42 -8.05
C ASN A 139 -14.75 0.59 -6.77
N ILE A 140 -14.32 1.18 -5.65
CA ILE A 140 -14.33 0.52 -4.35
C ILE A 140 -15.45 1.13 -3.51
N ARG A 141 -16.47 0.33 -3.18
CA ARG A 141 -17.67 0.78 -2.46
C ARG A 141 -17.35 1.47 -1.13
N GLY A 142 -16.42 0.90 -0.37
CA GLY A 142 -16.05 1.35 0.98
C GLY A 142 -14.88 2.33 1.05
N TYR A 143 -14.26 2.68 -0.09
CA TYR A 143 -13.08 3.54 -0.11
C TYR A 143 -13.26 4.71 -1.07
N LYS A 144 -13.60 5.86 -0.51
CA LYS A 144 -13.80 7.14 -1.25
C LYS A 144 -13.02 8.25 -0.54
N PRO A 145 -11.75 8.46 -0.89
CA PRO A 145 -10.95 9.53 -0.29
C PRO A 145 -11.61 10.89 -0.53
N THR A 146 -11.70 11.71 0.52
CA THR A 146 -12.23 13.06 0.43
C THR A 146 -11.17 13.97 -0.19
N THR A 147 -11.48 14.56 -1.34
CA THR A 147 -10.62 15.51 -2.05
C THR A 147 -11.18 16.94 -2.03
N ALA A 148 -12.42 17.10 -1.60
CA ALA A 148 -13.08 18.39 -1.57
C ALA A 148 -12.78 19.18 -0.29
N VAL A 149 -12.61 20.49 -0.43
CA VAL A 149 -12.42 21.41 0.70
C VAL A 149 -13.76 21.71 1.35
N HIS A 150 -13.82 21.64 2.67
CA HIS A 150 -15.00 22.07 3.44
C HIS A 150 -14.98 23.57 3.65
N ILE A 151 -15.66 24.33 2.80
CA ILE A 151 -15.66 25.81 2.78
C ILE A 151 -15.99 26.43 4.14
N GLY A 152 -16.95 25.84 4.89
CA GLY A 152 -17.30 26.32 6.24
C GLY A 152 -16.13 26.24 7.23
N GLN A 153 -15.36 25.17 7.19
CA GLN A 153 -14.17 25.00 8.05
C GLN A 153 -13.05 25.96 7.62
N LEU A 154 -12.84 26.14 6.32
CA LEU A 154 -11.87 27.09 5.81
C LEU A 154 -12.18 28.53 6.28
N LYS A 155 -13.43 29.00 6.13
CA LYS A 155 -13.87 30.31 6.61
C LYS A 155 -13.67 30.46 8.12
N ARG A 156 -13.91 29.40 8.90
CA ARG A 156 -13.68 29.40 10.35
C ARG A 156 -12.20 29.53 10.69
N ALA A 157 -11.34 28.79 10.00
CA ALA A 157 -9.89 28.89 10.18
C ALA A 157 -9.36 30.30 9.85
N LEU A 158 -9.78 30.88 8.71
CA LEU A 158 -9.42 32.25 8.34
C LEU A 158 -9.87 33.29 9.37
N LYS A 159 -11.09 33.13 9.94
CA LYS A 159 -11.57 34.02 11.01
C LYS A 159 -10.73 33.88 12.28
N MET A 160 -10.25 32.69 12.61
CA MET A 160 -9.36 32.46 13.75
C MET A 160 -7.99 33.11 13.51
N LEU A 161 -7.41 32.92 12.34
CA LEU A 161 -6.14 33.54 11.94
C LEU A 161 -6.19 35.06 12.00
N GLY A 162 -7.26 35.67 11.46
CA GLY A 162 -7.40 37.13 11.46
C GLY A 162 -7.57 37.75 12.88
N LYS A 163 -7.78 36.93 13.91
CA LYS A 163 -7.85 37.37 15.32
C LYS A 163 -6.59 37.02 16.13
N ALA A 164 -5.69 36.22 15.54
CA ALA A 164 -4.51 35.75 16.25
C ALA A 164 -3.39 36.81 16.21
N GLU A 165 -2.89 37.17 17.40
CA GLU A 165 -1.74 38.09 17.52
C GLU A 165 -0.41 37.42 17.25
N ARG A 166 -0.30 36.12 17.53
CA ARG A 166 0.94 35.33 17.36
C ARG A 166 0.62 33.96 16.75
N PRO A 167 0.20 33.87 15.48
CA PRO A 167 -0.12 32.59 14.84
C PRO A 167 1.14 31.74 14.63
N LEU A 168 1.02 30.43 14.87
CA LEU A 168 2.02 29.44 14.55
C LEU A 168 1.45 28.49 13.50
N PHE A 169 2.20 28.29 12.40
CA PHE A 169 1.87 27.33 11.35
C PHE A 169 2.75 26.09 11.47
N LEU A 170 2.14 24.93 11.61
CA LEU A 170 2.83 23.64 11.56
C LEU A 170 2.50 22.93 10.24
N ALA A 171 3.44 22.97 9.28
CA ALA A 171 3.31 22.31 7.98
C ALA A 171 3.97 20.93 8.04
N GLY A 172 3.18 19.87 7.87
CA GLY A 172 3.66 18.48 7.87
C GLY A 172 3.81 17.91 6.47
N GLY A 173 4.11 16.60 6.39
CA GLY A 173 4.30 15.86 5.12
C GLY A 173 3.12 15.92 4.15
N GLY A 174 1.91 16.20 4.64
CA GLY A 174 0.73 16.39 3.78
C GLY A 174 0.87 17.52 2.76
N VAL A 175 1.62 18.59 3.09
CA VAL A 175 1.91 19.69 2.15
C VAL A 175 2.78 19.20 0.99
N ILE A 176 3.77 18.34 1.29
CA ILE A 176 4.66 17.75 0.27
C ILE A 176 3.85 16.77 -0.61
N ILE A 177 3.04 15.93 0.00
CA ILE A 177 2.20 14.93 -0.72
C ILE A 177 1.18 15.62 -1.64
N ALA A 178 0.64 16.75 -1.22
CA ALA A 178 -0.32 17.54 -1.99
C ALA A 178 0.35 18.45 -3.05
N ASP A 179 1.68 18.45 -3.12
CA ASP A 179 2.48 19.37 -3.94
C ASP A 179 2.11 20.86 -3.75
N ALA A 180 1.79 21.21 -2.51
CA ALA A 180 1.28 22.53 -2.12
C ALA A 180 2.38 23.44 -1.51
N LYS A 181 3.62 23.31 -1.95
CA LYS A 181 4.78 24.08 -1.41
C LYS A 181 4.76 25.56 -1.78
N GLU A 182 4.10 25.89 -2.89
CA GLU A 182 4.07 27.24 -3.46
C GLU A 182 2.74 27.97 -3.20
N ALA A 183 1.84 27.35 -2.41
CA ALA A 183 0.52 27.89 -2.14
C ALA A 183 0.46 28.87 -0.93
#